data_747e08421035dba70a6c1c5d7bdbfd6d
#
_entry.id   747e08421035dba70a6c1c5d7bdbfd6d
#
_cell.length_a   1.000
_cell.length_b   1.000
_cell.length_c   1.000
_cell.angle_alpha   90.00
_cell.angle_beta   90.00
_cell.angle_gamma   90.00
#
_symmetry.space_group_name_H-M   'P 1'
#
loop_
_entity.id
_entity.type
_entity.pdbx_description
1 polymer ?
#
loop_
_entity_poly.entity_id
_entity_poly.type
_entity_poly.pdbx_seq_one_letter_code
_entity_poly.pdbx_strand_id
1 'polypeptide(L)'
;IEFITHESEAVGESPTQWRIYSNQQKIWANWDATQLWSQIGTASFKHKDGICYDLSKRISYQLTSLNLRLKDLSSSYRNQLNALSIKSKPNHGQRFQDGFTDTVYQKFHSFLFDSCILRDYLSEFIYNYSSKGALREEGKEVTTAGRLYQTLKKNSKLNSFEKKLKEWMDDEGWLKELGAYRDLVMHSAPINIANHRLYCIQEIISLPDSKQAQSVRFPIPSNPDGLYKQRCKKTDFDKYVKEIELIATAALDDYGKYDCLEYAQTISTKLSNLALETGSLSPYKPIIKQFIRTSKGTISNLREA
;
A
#
# COMPACT_ATOMS: atom_id res chain seq x y z
N ILE A 1 0.94 -19.82 14.21
CA ILE A 1 0.82 -18.92 13.08
C ILE A 1 1.80 -17.79 13.28
N GLU A 2 2.70 -17.62 12.33
CA GLU A 2 3.69 -16.57 12.34
C GLU A 2 3.35 -15.57 11.24
N PHE A 3 3.37 -14.29 11.56
CA PHE A 3 3.08 -13.24 10.59
C PHE A 3 4.31 -12.98 9.71
N ILE A 4 5.42 -12.58 10.34
CA ILE A 4 6.71 -12.43 9.67
C ILE A 4 7.81 -12.87 10.65
N THR A 5 8.67 -13.79 10.26
CA THR A 5 9.78 -14.27 11.05
C THR A 5 11.12 -14.01 10.35
N HIS A 6 12.24 -14.31 11.04
CA HIS A 6 13.58 -14.13 10.47
C HIS A 6 13.94 -15.18 9.41
N GLU A 7 13.46 -16.40 9.58
CA GLU A 7 13.87 -17.54 8.76
C GLU A 7 12.76 -18.03 7.83
N SER A 8 11.53 -17.93 8.27
CA SER A 8 10.34 -18.12 7.45
C SER A 8 9.41 -16.96 7.64
N GLU A 9 8.89 -16.41 6.57
CA GLU A 9 7.96 -15.30 6.65
C GLU A 9 6.58 -15.79 6.32
N ALA A 10 5.69 -15.67 7.29
CA ALA A 10 4.27 -15.87 7.11
C ALA A 10 3.62 -14.50 6.97
N VAL A 11 3.12 -14.20 5.80
CA VAL A 11 2.31 -13.01 5.54
C VAL A 11 0.93 -13.49 5.16
N GLY A 12 -0.10 -13.04 5.89
CA GLY A 12 -1.46 -13.31 5.52
C GLY A 12 -1.83 -12.51 4.27
N GLU A 13 -2.44 -13.13 3.29
CA GLU A 13 -3.25 -12.40 2.30
C GLU A 13 -4.50 -11.84 2.96
N SER A 14 -4.91 -12.53 3.98
CA SER A 14 -5.96 -12.21 4.91
C SER A 14 -5.53 -12.71 6.30
N PRO A 15 -5.97 -12.11 7.39
CA PRO A 15 -5.78 -12.67 8.73
C PRO A 15 -6.30 -14.11 8.89
N THR A 16 -7.16 -14.55 8.00
CA THR A 16 -7.71 -15.91 7.96
C THR A 16 -7.00 -16.83 6.97
N GLN A 17 -6.14 -16.31 6.10
CA GLN A 17 -5.42 -17.05 5.07
C GLN A 17 -3.93 -16.75 5.15
N TRP A 18 -3.18 -17.62 5.78
CA TRP A 18 -1.74 -17.46 5.97
C TRP A 18 -0.96 -18.18 4.88
N ARG A 19 0.01 -17.47 4.30
CA ARG A 19 1.05 -18.06 3.48
C ARG A 19 2.37 -18.04 4.20
N ILE A 20 3.07 -19.17 4.18
CA ILE A 20 4.45 -19.27 4.65
C ILE A 20 5.34 -19.09 3.43
N TYR A 21 6.21 -18.10 3.50
CA TYR A 21 7.23 -17.86 2.49
C TYR A 21 8.55 -18.38 3.01
N SER A 22 9.23 -19.23 2.24
CA SER A 22 10.57 -19.67 2.58
C SER A 22 11.57 -18.52 2.33
N ASN A 23 12.73 -18.57 2.98
CA ASN A 23 13.82 -17.59 2.83
C ASN A 23 14.38 -17.44 1.41
N GLN A 24 13.82 -18.13 0.45
CA GLN A 24 14.23 -18.02 -0.94
C GLN A 24 13.57 -16.78 -1.55
N GLN A 25 14.36 -16.01 -2.24
CA GLN A 25 14.09 -14.91 -3.17
C GLN A 25 12.60 -14.65 -3.48
N LYS A 26 12.11 -13.47 -3.34
CA LYS A 26 10.73 -13.02 -3.67
C LYS A 26 9.71 -13.20 -2.55
N ILE A 27 10.14 -13.09 -1.32
CA ILE A 27 9.27 -13.06 -0.15
C ILE A 27 8.30 -11.87 -0.22
N TRP A 28 8.77 -10.77 -0.83
CA TRP A 28 8.05 -9.51 -0.89
C TRP A 28 7.43 -9.31 -2.27
N ALA A 29 6.16 -8.91 -2.29
CA ALA A 29 5.45 -8.58 -3.51
C ALA A 29 6.20 -7.56 -4.40
N ASN A 30 6.98 -6.67 -3.77
CA ASN A 30 7.67 -5.58 -4.45
C ASN A 30 9.10 -5.91 -4.90
N TRP A 31 9.62 -7.12 -4.67
CA TRP A 31 11.02 -7.42 -4.95
C TRP A 31 11.39 -7.21 -6.41
N ASP A 32 10.64 -7.81 -7.31
CA ASP A 32 10.93 -7.73 -8.75
C ASP A 32 10.81 -6.29 -9.26
N ALA A 33 9.80 -5.56 -8.80
CA ALA A 33 9.63 -4.15 -9.14
C ALA A 33 10.78 -3.29 -8.59
N THR A 34 11.22 -3.51 -7.37
CA THR A 34 12.35 -2.80 -6.76
C THR A 34 13.64 -3.02 -7.58
N GLN A 35 13.91 -4.26 -7.99
CA GLN A 35 15.07 -4.58 -8.81
C GLN A 35 14.99 -3.93 -10.19
N LEU A 36 13.84 -4.01 -10.85
CA LEU A 36 13.62 -3.36 -12.15
C LEU A 36 13.90 -1.85 -12.08
N TRP A 37 13.35 -1.16 -11.09
CA TRP A 37 13.54 0.30 -10.96
C TRP A 37 14.98 0.69 -10.59
N SER A 38 15.68 -0.14 -9.82
CA SER A 38 17.12 0.05 -9.58
C SER A 38 17.94 -0.07 -10.87
N GLN A 39 17.59 -1.02 -11.75
CA GLN A 39 18.25 -1.25 -13.04
C GLN A 39 17.94 -0.12 -14.05
N ILE A 40 16.68 0.37 -14.11
CA ILE A 40 16.30 1.54 -14.89
C ILE A 40 17.09 2.77 -14.43
N GLY A 41 17.22 2.97 -13.11
CA GLY A 41 18.03 4.06 -12.55
C GLY A 41 19.50 3.99 -12.97
N THR A 42 20.07 2.78 -13.07
CA THR A 42 21.43 2.60 -13.58
C THR A 42 21.54 2.95 -15.06
N ALA A 43 20.58 2.53 -15.86
CA ALA A 43 20.54 2.83 -17.29
C ALA A 43 20.39 4.34 -17.55
N SER A 44 19.46 5.00 -16.86
CA SER A 44 19.22 6.44 -17.00
C SER A 44 20.42 7.28 -16.58
N PHE A 45 21.16 6.86 -15.53
CA PHE A 45 22.42 7.49 -15.15
C PHE A 45 23.45 7.47 -16.28
N LYS A 46 23.62 6.31 -16.94
CA LYS A 46 24.51 6.21 -18.11
C LYS A 46 24.13 7.16 -19.24
N HIS A 47 22.83 7.28 -19.49
CA HIS A 47 22.29 8.14 -20.56
C HIS A 47 22.17 9.61 -20.13
N LYS A 48 22.60 9.95 -18.90
CA LYS A 48 22.51 11.32 -18.34
C LYS A 48 21.10 11.91 -18.35
N ASP A 49 20.07 11.05 -18.25
CA ASP A 49 18.68 11.49 -18.10
C ASP A 49 18.37 11.70 -16.62
N GLY A 50 18.48 12.95 -16.16
CA GLY A 50 18.31 13.32 -14.77
C GLY A 50 16.90 13.05 -14.25
N ILE A 51 15.86 13.26 -15.05
CA ILE A 51 14.45 13.04 -14.67
C ILE A 51 14.20 11.54 -14.47
N CYS A 52 14.57 10.72 -15.46
CA CYS A 52 14.41 9.27 -15.36
C CYS A 52 15.22 8.69 -14.18
N TYR A 53 16.45 9.17 -13.98
CA TYR A 53 17.29 8.73 -12.87
C TYR A 53 16.68 9.05 -11.52
N ASP A 54 16.26 10.30 -11.29
CA ASP A 54 15.68 10.75 -10.03
C ASP A 54 14.38 9.97 -9.71
N LEU A 55 13.45 9.88 -10.67
CA LEU A 55 12.21 9.15 -10.51
C LEU A 55 12.44 7.67 -10.24
N SER A 56 13.37 7.04 -10.96
CA SER A 56 13.69 5.62 -10.75
C SER A 56 14.24 5.36 -9.35
N LYS A 57 15.04 6.27 -8.82
CA LYS A 57 15.57 6.18 -7.45
C LYS A 57 14.45 6.33 -6.42
N ARG A 58 13.59 7.33 -6.57
CA ARG A 58 12.45 7.55 -5.67
C ARG A 58 11.49 6.36 -5.67
N ILE A 59 11.15 5.82 -6.85
CA ILE A 59 10.26 4.66 -6.98
C ILE A 59 10.90 3.42 -6.33
N SER A 60 12.17 3.11 -6.62
CA SER A 60 12.86 1.97 -6.03
C SER A 60 12.95 2.06 -4.51
N TYR A 61 13.24 3.24 -3.97
CA TYR A 61 13.25 3.49 -2.53
C TYR A 61 11.86 3.28 -1.92
N GLN A 62 10.82 3.82 -2.55
CA GLN A 62 9.46 3.76 -2.02
C GLN A 62 8.88 2.35 -2.07
N LEU A 63 9.22 1.54 -3.07
CA LEU A 63 8.88 0.11 -3.11
C LEU A 63 9.52 -0.65 -1.93
N THR A 64 10.77 -0.33 -1.59
CA THR A 64 11.43 -0.89 -0.40
C THR A 64 10.74 -0.43 0.89
N SER A 65 10.38 0.85 0.98
CA SER A 65 9.65 1.40 2.12
C SER A 65 8.32 0.67 2.36
N LEU A 66 7.55 0.40 1.29
CA LEU A 66 6.30 -0.35 1.42
C LEU A 66 6.48 -1.77 1.97
N ASN A 67 7.55 -2.47 1.58
CA ASN A 67 7.87 -3.77 2.16
C ASN A 67 8.10 -3.67 3.67
N LEU A 68 8.85 -2.66 4.11
CA LEU A 68 9.09 -2.41 5.53
C LEU A 68 7.81 -2.05 6.27
N ARG A 69 6.92 -1.22 5.67
CA ARG A 69 5.63 -0.88 6.28
C ARG A 69 4.72 -2.09 6.43
N LEU A 70 4.67 -2.96 5.42
CA LEU A 70 3.89 -4.20 5.48
C LEU A 70 4.43 -5.13 6.57
N LYS A 71 5.77 -5.25 6.70
CA LYS A 71 6.42 -5.99 7.77
C LYS A 71 6.07 -5.43 9.15
N ASP A 72 6.17 -4.12 9.33
CA ASP A 72 5.84 -3.43 10.58
C ASP A 72 4.37 -3.67 10.97
N LEU A 73 3.46 -3.57 10.00
CA LEU A 73 2.04 -3.82 10.20
C LEU A 73 1.80 -5.29 10.62
N SER A 74 2.37 -6.24 9.88
CA SER A 74 2.26 -7.67 10.21
C SER A 74 2.83 -8.01 11.60
N SER A 75 3.96 -7.40 11.97
CA SER A 75 4.55 -7.55 13.30
C SER A 75 3.64 -7.00 14.41
N SER A 76 2.92 -5.92 14.14
CA SER A 76 1.96 -5.34 15.08
C SER A 76 0.76 -6.26 15.33
N TYR A 77 0.30 -6.99 14.29
CA TYR A 77 -0.72 -8.05 14.46
C TYR A 77 -0.24 -9.16 15.39
N ARG A 78 1.01 -9.61 15.23
CA ARG A 78 1.61 -10.61 16.13
C ARG A 78 1.67 -10.11 17.57
N ASN A 79 2.10 -8.86 17.76
CA ASN A 79 2.18 -8.29 19.11
C ASN A 79 0.82 -8.23 19.77
N GLN A 80 -0.22 -7.86 19.03
CA GLN A 80 -1.60 -7.87 19.51
C GLN A 80 -2.07 -9.28 19.88
N LEU A 81 -1.81 -10.26 19.01
CA LEU A 81 -2.17 -11.65 19.26
C LEU A 81 -1.47 -12.22 20.49
N ASN A 82 -0.18 -11.94 20.66
CA ASN A 82 0.60 -12.35 21.83
C ASN A 82 0.05 -11.73 23.12
N ALA A 83 -0.28 -10.43 23.09
CA ALA A 83 -0.85 -9.75 24.25
C ALA A 83 -2.21 -10.34 24.66
N LEU A 84 -3.03 -10.77 23.71
CA LEU A 84 -4.29 -11.44 23.97
C LEU A 84 -4.13 -12.82 24.56
N SER A 85 -3.21 -13.63 24.03
CA SER A 85 -2.96 -14.99 24.49
C SER A 85 -2.59 -15.05 25.97
N ILE A 86 -2.02 -13.98 26.51
CA ILE A 86 -1.67 -13.84 27.93
C ILE A 86 -2.88 -13.46 28.78
N LYS A 87 -3.82 -12.68 28.22
CA LYS A 87 -4.87 -12.00 29.01
C LYS A 87 -6.20 -12.72 29.06
N SER A 88 -6.55 -13.53 28.07
CA SER A 88 -7.89 -14.10 27.95
C SER A 88 -7.92 -15.46 27.26
N LYS A 89 -8.96 -16.25 27.60
CA LYS A 89 -9.32 -17.42 26.80
C LYS A 89 -9.80 -16.97 25.41
N PRO A 90 -9.48 -17.73 24.35
CA PRO A 90 -9.94 -17.42 23.00
C PRO A 90 -11.47 -17.36 22.93
N ASN A 91 -11.99 -16.25 22.42
CA ASN A 91 -13.42 -16.08 22.22
C ASN A 91 -13.66 -15.49 20.82
N HIS A 92 -14.18 -16.28 19.91
CA HIS A 92 -14.47 -15.86 18.54
C HIS A 92 -15.47 -14.69 18.51
N GLY A 93 -15.15 -13.63 17.76
CA GLY A 93 -15.99 -12.45 17.62
C GLY A 93 -15.87 -11.43 18.77
N GLN A 94 -15.08 -11.72 19.82
CA GLN A 94 -14.87 -10.78 20.90
C GLN A 94 -14.14 -9.53 20.40
N ARG A 95 -14.69 -8.37 20.70
CA ARG A 95 -14.15 -7.04 20.35
C ARG A 95 -13.45 -6.44 21.56
N PHE A 96 -12.31 -5.83 21.32
CA PHE A 96 -11.57 -5.13 22.38
C PHE A 96 -10.68 -4.04 21.77
N GLN A 97 -10.28 -3.10 22.59
CA GLN A 97 -9.36 -2.01 22.22
C GLN A 97 -8.31 -1.86 23.33
N ASP A 98 -7.07 -1.72 22.94
CA ASP A 98 -5.95 -1.40 23.82
C ASP A 98 -4.86 -0.66 23.05
N GLY A 99 -3.72 -0.35 23.70
CA GLY A 99 -2.62 0.35 23.06
C GLY A 99 -1.99 -0.37 21.86
N PHE A 100 -2.09 -1.70 21.78
CA PHE A 100 -1.64 -2.46 20.62
C PHE A 100 -2.58 -2.25 19.43
N THR A 101 -3.89 -2.16 19.68
CA THR A 101 -4.90 -1.83 18.67
C THR A 101 -4.58 -0.50 17.99
N ASP A 102 -4.31 0.54 18.77
CA ASP A 102 -3.95 1.85 18.25
C ASP A 102 -2.66 1.81 17.44
N THR A 103 -1.68 1.01 17.89
CA THR A 103 -0.41 0.82 17.16
C THR A 103 -0.62 0.21 15.78
N VAL A 104 -1.50 -0.79 15.64
CA VAL A 104 -1.82 -1.39 14.33
C VAL A 104 -2.40 -0.35 13.39
N TYR A 105 -3.38 0.44 13.85
CA TYR A 105 -3.97 1.47 12.99
C TYR A 105 -2.98 2.57 12.61
N GLN A 106 -2.07 2.99 13.50
CA GLN A 106 -1.01 3.93 13.17
C GLN A 106 -0.03 3.38 12.13
N LYS A 107 0.33 2.08 12.21
CA LYS A 107 1.16 1.43 11.19
C LYS A 107 0.43 1.34 9.86
N PHE A 108 -0.87 1.08 9.86
CA PHE A 108 -1.69 1.10 8.66
C PHE A 108 -1.76 2.50 8.03
N HIS A 109 -1.93 3.57 8.82
CA HIS A 109 -1.88 4.95 8.31
C HIS A 109 -0.53 5.23 7.62
N SER A 110 0.58 4.83 8.23
CA SER A 110 1.92 4.98 7.64
C SER A 110 2.05 4.24 6.31
N PHE A 111 1.48 3.03 6.22
CA PHE A 111 1.41 2.27 4.97
C PHE A 111 0.60 3.01 3.89
N LEU A 112 -0.56 3.58 4.23
CA LEU A 112 -1.39 4.35 3.29
C LEU A 112 -0.63 5.56 2.72
N PHE A 113 0.09 6.30 3.57
CA PHE A 113 0.87 7.45 3.13
C PHE A 113 1.97 7.04 2.16
N ASP A 114 2.77 6.04 2.51
CA ASP A 114 3.85 5.54 1.66
C ASP A 114 3.33 4.97 0.33
N SER A 115 2.16 4.32 0.35
CA SER A 115 1.47 3.83 -0.85
C SER A 115 1.06 4.96 -1.80
N CYS A 116 0.54 6.06 -1.25
CA CYS A 116 0.17 7.23 -2.05
C CYS A 116 1.40 7.97 -2.60
N ILE A 117 2.50 8.03 -1.86
CA ILE A 117 3.76 8.59 -2.36
C ILE A 117 4.26 7.79 -3.57
N LEU A 118 4.26 6.45 -3.47
CA LEU A 118 4.64 5.59 -4.61
C LEU A 118 3.71 5.82 -5.81
N ARG A 119 2.39 5.83 -5.59
CA ARG A 119 1.41 6.12 -6.62
C ARG A 119 1.71 7.44 -7.34
N ASP A 120 2.05 8.47 -6.59
CA ASP A 120 2.33 9.79 -7.14
C ASP A 120 3.65 9.81 -7.94
N TYR A 121 4.72 9.14 -7.49
CA TYR A 121 5.96 8.98 -8.26
C TYR A 121 5.74 8.19 -9.55
N LEU A 122 4.96 7.13 -9.52
CA LEU A 122 4.58 6.37 -10.72
C LEU A 122 3.78 7.25 -11.68
N SER A 123 2.87 8.09 -11.17
CA SER A 123 2.08 9.02 -11.98
C SER A 123 2.96 10.07 -12.68
N GLU A 124 3.96 10.60 -12.00
CA GLU A 124 4.94 11.52 -12.57
C GLU A 124 5.76 10.83 -13.67
N PHE A 125 6.19 9.58 -13.45
CA PHE A 125 6.91 8.81 -14.46
C PHE A 125 6.05 8.54 -15.71
N ILE A 126 4.80 8.10 -15.50
CA ILE A 126 3.85 7.85 -16.58
C ILE A 126 3.62 9.11 -17.40
N TYR A 127 3.42 10.25 -16.77
CA TYR A 127 3.25 11.52 -17.47
C TYR A 127 4.44 11.86 -18.38
N ASN A 128 5.66 11.61 -17.89
CA ASN A 128 6.88 11.95 -18.62
C ASN A 128 7.21 10.96 -19.75
N TYR A 129 6.86 9.67 -19.63
CA TYR A 129 7.38 8.63 -20.54
C TYR A 129 6.30 7.81 -21.23
N SER A 130 5.03 7.88 -20.85
CA SER A 130 3.96 7.19 -21.58
C SER A 130 3.79 7.79 -22.98
N SER A 131 3.45 6.93 -23.94
CA SER A 131 3.27 7.32 -25.35
C SER A 131 4.42 8.18 -25.91
N LYS A 132 5.66 7.87 -25.46
CA LYS A 132 6.88 8.64 -25.82
C LYS A 132 6.79 10.13 -25.43
N GLY A 133 6.14 10.42 -24.30
CA GLY A 133 5.98 11.78 -23.80
C GLY A 133 4.80 12.56 -24.42
N ALA A 134 3.91 11.90 -25.15
CA ALA A 134 2.74 12.56 -25.76
C ALA A 134 1.72 13.11 -24.76
N LEU A 135 1.80 12.71 -23.47
CA LEU A 135 0.98 13.29 -22.41
C LEU A 135 1.54 14.63 -21.90
N ARG A 136 2.79 14.96 -22.21
CA ARG A 136 3.44 16.18 -21.72
C ARG A 136 2.86 17.41 -22.40
N GLU A 137 2.48 18.39 -21.60
CA GLU A 137 2.08 19.72 -22.05
C GLU A 137 3.19 20.71 -21.65
N GLU A 138 3.53 21.63 -22.53
CA GLU A 138 4.56 22.65 -22.26
C GLU A 138 4.20 23.48 -21.03
N GLY A 139 5.15 23.65 -20.11
CA GLY A 139 4.96 24.42 -18.87
C GLY A 139 4.10 23.75 -17.81
N LYS A 140 3.66 22.49 -18.01
CA LYS A 140 2.92 21.74 -17.00
C LYS A 140 3.77 20.65 -16.34
N GLU A 141 3.67 20.58 -15.03
CA GLU A 141 4.22 19.50 -14.23
C GLU A 141 3.08 18.67 -13.61
N VAL A 142 3.18 17.36 -13.73
CA VAL A 142 2.26 16.39 -13.14
C VAL A 142 3.03 15.55 -12.15
N THR A 143 2.87 15.87 -10.87
CA THR A 143 3.55 15.23 -9.75
C THR A 143 2.62 14.41 -8.87
N THR A 144 1.32 14.34 -9.20
CA THR A 144 0.32 13.60 -8.43
C THR A 144 -0.62 12.81 -9.31
N ALA A 145 -1.15 11.72 -8.77
CA ALA A 145 -2.15 10.89 -9.45
C ALA A 145 -3.40 11.67 -9.88
N GLY A 146 -3.86 12.60 -9.03
CA GLY A 146 -5.01 13.44 -9.37
C GLY A 146 -4.78 14.32 -10.59
N ARG A 147 -3.60 14.92 -10.74
CA ARG A 147 -3.25 15.72 -11.93
C ARG A 147 -3.09 14.84 -13.17
N LEU A 148 -2.48 13.66 -13.03
CA LEU A 148 -2.40 12.69 -14.13
C LEU A 148 -3.80 12.29 -14.61
N TYR A 149 -4.71 11.99 -13.68
CA TYR A 149 -6.08 11.64 -14.02
C TYR A 149 -6.80 12.74 -14.81
N GLN A 150 -6.63 14.02 -14.42
CA GLN A 150 -7.19 15.14 -15.18
C GLN A 150 -6.60 15.25 -16.60
N THR A 151 -5.31 14.93 -16.76
CA THR A 151 -4.66 14.88 -18.08
C THR A 151 -5.23 13.74 -18.92
N LEU A 152 -5.39 12.54 -18.34
CA LEU A 152 -5.97 11.39 -19.04
C LEU A 152 -7.44 11.63 -19.43
N LYS A 153 -8.22 12.32 -18.60
CA LYS A 153 -9.61 12.67 -18.93
C LYS A 153 -9.73 13.57 -20.17
N LYS A 154 -8.80 14.49 -20.35
CA LYS A 154 -8.79 15.43 -21.46
C LYS A 154 -8.27 14.84 -22.76
N ASN A 155 -7.49 13.76 -22.68
CA ASN A 155 -6.86 13.15 -23.85
C ASN A 155 -7.80 12.13 -24.50
N SER A 156 -8.18 12.38 -25.77
CA SER A 156 -9.03 11.48 -26.56
C SER A 156 -8.28 10.28 -27.15
N LYS A 157 -6.95 10.33 -27.21
CA LYS A 157 -6.09 9.31 -27.83
C LYS A 157 -5.26 8.57 -26.79
N LEU A 158 -5.92 7.80 -25.94
CA LEU A 158 -5.25 6.99 -24.93
C LEU A 158 -4.88 5.61 -25.49
N ASN A 159 -3.66 5.15 -25.16
CA ASN A 159 -3.24 3.78 -25.42
C ASN A 159 -3.93 2.79 -24.44
N SER A 160 -3.70 1.48 -24.60
CA SER A 160 -4.35 0.45 -23.74
C SER A 160 -3.98 0.58 -22.27
N PHE A 161 -2.72 0.87 -21.95
CA PHE A 161 -2.26 1.07 -20.58
C PHE A 161 -2.88 2.32 -19.94
N GLU A 162 -2.90 3.43 -20.67
CA GLU A 162 -3.49 4.69 -20.21
C GLU A 162 -5.00 4.58 -19.97
N LYS A 163 -5.73 3.82 -20.80
CA LYS A 163 -7.15 3.52 -20.59
C LYS A 163 -7.36 2.73 -19.32
N LYS A 164 -6.62 1.64 -19.12
CA LYS A 164 -6.65 0.82 -17.92
C LYS A 164 -6.30 1.64 -16.67
N LEU A 165 -5.29 2.49 -16.75
CA LEU A 165 -4.89 3.37 -15.65
C LEU A 165 -6.02 4.37 -15.30
N LYS A 166 -6.67 4.94 -16.30
CA LYS A 166 -7.81 5.83 -16.11
C LYS A 166 -8.95 5.12 -15.38
N GLU A 167 -9.32 3.89 -15.77
CA GLU A 167 -10.32 3.07 -15.11
C GLU A 167 -9.97 2.84 -13.63
N TRP A 168 -8.71 2.56 -13.30
CA TRP A 168 -8.27 2.40 -11.91
C TRP A 168 -8.32 3.69 -11.08
N MET A 169 -8.34 4.85 -11.74
CA MET A 169 -8.45 6.16 -11.11
C MET A 169 -9.89 6.70 -11.10
N ASP A 170 -10.84 6.08 -11.79
CA ASP A 170 -12.27 6.44 -11.78
C ASP A 170 -12.93 6.05 -10.44
N ASP A 171 -14.18 6.42 -10.24
CA ASP A 171 -14.87 6.39 -8.94
C ASP A 171 -14.90 5.01 -8.27
N GLU A 172 -14.95 3.93 -9.01
CA GLU A 172 -14.89 2.55 -8.49
C GLU A 172 -13.47 1.94 -8.54
N GLY A 173 -12.50 2.72 -8.97
CA GLY A 173 -11.13 2.25 -9.15
C GLY A 173 -10.34 2.17 -7.86
N TRP A 174 -9.49 1.15 -7.74
CA TRP A 174 -8.67 0.93 -6.54
C TRP A 174 -7.67 2.05 -6.22
N LEU A 175 -7.16 2.77 -7.24
CA LEU A 175 -6.29 3.94 -7.02
C LEU A 175 -7.06 5.12 -6.45
N LYS A 176 -8.33 5.26 -6.81
CA LYS A 176 -9.24 6.24 -6.21
C LYS A 176 -9.55 5.89 -4.76
N GLU A 177 -9.87 4.62 -4.48
CA GLU A 177 -10.13 4.13 -3.13
C GLU A 177 -8.92 4.35 -2.22
N LEU A 178 -7.70 4.00 -2.69
CA LEU A 178 -6.47 4.27 -1.95
C LEU A 178 -6.29 5.75 -1.61
N GLY A 179 -6.60 6.64 -2.56
CA GLY A 179 -6.63 8.08 -2.34
C GLY A 179 -7.64 8.50 -1.28
N ALA A 180 -8.84 7.91 -1.31
CA ALA A 180 -9.90 8.21 -0.36
C ALA A 180 -9.52 7.81 1.09
N TYR A 181 -8.88 6.68 1.31
CA TYR A 181 -8.35 6.31 2.63
C TYR A 181 -7.30 7.33 3.12
N ARG A 182 -6.36 7.72 2.25
CA ARG A 182 -5.37 8.75 2.59
C ARG A 182 -6.05 10.07 2.96
N ASP A 183 -7.01 10.53 2.15
CA ASP A 183 -7.70 11.81 2.37
C ASP A 183 -8.53 11.79 3.64
N LEU A 184 -9.18 10.66 3.95
CA LEU A 184 -9.88 10.47 5.23
C LEU A 184 -8.92 10.66 6.41
N VAL A 185 -7.76 10.00 6.39
CA VAL A 185 -6.79 10.04 7.48
C VAL A 185 -6.13 11.42 7.63
N MET A 186 -5.75 12.05 6.50
CA MET A 186 -5.03 13.33 6.51
C MET A 186 -5.91 14.53 6.83
N HIS A 187 -7.14 14.55 6.33
CA HIS A 187 -7.95 15.75 6.30
C HIS A 187 -9.24 15.66 7.12
N SER A 188 -9.57 14.48 7.65
CA SER A 188 -10.80 14.30 8.40
C SER A 188 -10.54 13.74 9.79
N ALA A 189 -10.16 12.49 9.90
CA ALA A 189 -9.80 11.86 11.18
C ALA A 189 -9.03 10.57 10.96
N PRO A 190 -8.20 10.16 11.92
CA PRO A 190 -7.66 8.81 11.98
C PRO A 190 -8.77 7.78 11.86
N ILE A 191 -8.50 6.65 11.19
CA ILE A 191 -9.51 5.62 10.96
C ILE A 191 -10.13 5.12 12.27
N ASN A 192 -9.29 4.95 13.31
CA ASN A 192 -9.72 4.53 14.64
C ASN A 192 -10.65 5.54 15.34
N ILE A 193 -10.63 6.80 14.98
CA ILE A 193 -11.52 7.85 15.50
C ILE A 193 -12.72 8.07 14.56
N ALA A 194 -12.53 7.89 13.26
CA ALA A 194 -13.55 8.14 12.25
C ALA A 194 -14.85 7.36 12.51
N ASN A 195 -14.73 6.18 13.10
CA ASN A 195 -15.84 5.27 13.38
C ASN A 195 -16.17 5.12 14.87
N HIS A 196 -15.63 5.94 15.76
CA HIS A 196 -15.83 5.92 17.21
C HIS A 196 -15.54 4.60 17.93
N ARG A 197 -15.36 3.47 17.25
CA ARG A 197 -15.21 2.15 17.85
C ARG A 197 -14.45 1.18 16.94
N LEU A 198 -13.27 1.54 16.52
CA LEU A 198 -12.42 0.53 15.91
C LEU A 198 -11.81 -0.33 16.99
N TYR A 199 -12.02 -1.60 16.85
CA TYR A 199 -11.48 -2.60 17.77
C TYR A 199 -10.63 -3.58 17.00
N CYS A 200 -9.85 -4.30 17.76
CA CYS A 200 -9.40 -5.61 17.37
C CYS A 200 -10.55 -6.61 17.59
N ILE A 201 -10.78 -7.47 16.64
CA ILE A 201 -11.71 -8.59 16.74
C ILE A 201 -10.89 -9.86 16.88
N GLN A 202 -11.14 -10.63 17.96
CA GLN A 202 -10.54 -11.93 18.14
C GLN A 202 -11.23 -12.96 17.24
N GLU A 203 -10.47 -13.72 16.50
CA GLU A 203 -10.98 -14.78 15.62
C GLU A 203 -10.36 -16.13 15.98
N ILE A 204 -11.14 -17.18 15.76
CA ILE A 204 -10.64 -18.55 15.75
C ILE A 204 -10.73 -19.02 14.29
N ILE A 205 -9.58 -19.32 13.70
CA ILE A 205 -9.48 -19.79 12.33
C ILE A 205 -9.25 -21.29 12.30
N SER A 206 -9.87 -21.96 11.35
CA SER A 206 -9.64 -23.37 11.06
C SER A 206 -8.42 -23.53 10.15
N LEU A 207 -7.48 -24.34 10.57
CA LEU A 207 -6.30 -24.70 9.80
C LEU A 207 -6.53 -26.04 9.07
N PRO A 208 -5.68 -26.38 8.07
CA PRO A 208 -5.61 -27.74 7.58
C PRO A 208 -5.48 -28.73 8.74
N ASP A 209 -6.01 -29.93 8.61
CA ASP A 209 -6.04 -30.99 9.65
C ASP A 209 -6.97 -30.71 10.83
N SER A 210 -8.04 -29.93 10.64
CA SER A 210 -9.04 -29.61 11.68
C SER A 210 -8.46 -28.95 12.93
N LYS A 211 -7.24 -28.42 12.87
CA LYS A 211 -6.66 -27.62 13.95
C LYS A 211 -7.28 -26.24 13.96
N GLN A 212 -7.33 -25.65 15.15
CA GLN A 212 -7.78 -24.27 15.33
C GLN A 212 -6.61 -23.41 15.81
N ALA A 213 -6.59 -22.17 15.34
CA ALA A 213 -5.63 -21.18 15.80
C ALA A 213 -6.33 -19.85 16.10
N GLN A 214 -5.76 -19.11 17.05
CA GLN A 214 -6.19 -17.75 17.32
C GLN A 214 -5.66 -16.81 16.26
N SER A 215 -6.48 -15.86 15.87
CA SER A 215 -6.15 -14.76 15.00
C SER A 215 -6.77 -13.46 15.49
N VAL A 216 -6.39 -12.37 14.91
CA VAL A 216 -6.94 -11.04 15.19
C VAL A 216 -7.24 -10.33 13.88
N ARG A 217 -8.30 -9.53 13.89
CA ARG A 217 -8.74 -8.75 12.75
C ARG A 217 -8.87 -7.27 13.14
N PHE A 218 -8.49 -6.39 12.23
CA PHE A 218 -8.58 -4.93 12.39
C PHE A 218 -9.39 -4.35 11.24
N PRO A 219 -10.70 -4.21 11.42
CA PRO A 219 -11.59 -3.76 10.35
C PRO A 219 -11.33 -2.31 9.95
N ILE A 220 -11.53 -2.03 8.66
CA ILE A 220 -11.49 -0.69 8.10
C ILE A 220 -12.81 -0.37 7.39
N PRO A 221 -13.19 0.91 7.29
CA PRO A 221 -14.46 1.30 6.67
C PRO A 221 -14.46 0.93 5.18
N SER A 222 -15.58 0.41 4.70
CA SER A 222 -15.75 0.04 3.29
C SER A 222 -15.94 1.25 2.37
N ASN A 223 -16.35 2.40 2.90
CA ASN A 223 -16.58 3.63 2.13
C ASN A 223 -15.81 4.83 2.73
N PRO A 224 -14.48 4.92 2.53
CA PRO A 224 -13.68 6.01 3.08
C PRO A 224 -14.03 7.37 2.46
N ASP A 225 -14.41 7.44 1.18
CA ASP A 225 -14.79 8.68 0.49
C ASP A 225 -16.12 9.25 1.03
N GLY A 226 -17.10 8.39 1.30
CA GLY A 226 -18.35 8.80 1.93
C GLY A 226 -18.12 9.39 3.32
N LEU A 227 -17.30 8.74 4.15
CA LEU A 227 -16.94 9.23 5.48
C LEU A 227 -16.22 10.58 5.41
N TYR A 228 -15.26 10.72 4.51
CA TYR A 228 -14.54 11.97 4.30
C TYR A 228 -15.48 13.12 3.91
N LYS A 229 -16.35 12.89 2.92
CA LYS A 229 -17.29 13.90 2.42
C LYS A 229 -18.29 14.35 3.48
N GLN A 230 -18.71 13.47 4.36
CA GLN A 230 -19.65 13.80 5.43
C GLN A 230 -19.00 14.64 6.53
N ARG A 231 -17.72 14.42 6.84
CA ARG A 231 -17.02 15.15 7.91
C ARG A 231 -16.59 16.57 7.53
N CYS A 232 -16.33 16.83 6.25
CA CYS A 232 -15.75 18.09 5.78
C CYS A 232 -16.71 19.30 5.77
N LYS A 233 -18.02 19.15 6.03
CA LYS A 233 -19.00 20.20 5.70
C LYS A 233 -19.86 20.69 6.87
N LYS A 234 -19.46 20.51 8.14
CA LYS A 234 -20.39 20.70 9.25
C LYS A 234 -20.05 21.89 10.15
N THR A 235 -20.99 22.82 10.19
CA THR A 235 -21.00 24.00 11.04
C THR A 235 -21.94 23.90 12.23
N ASP A 236 -22.86 22.91 12.23
CA ASP A 236 -23.85 22.66 13.28
C ASP A 236 -23.46 21.42 14.08
N PHE A 237 -23.17 21.62 15.38
CA PHE A 237 -22.69 20.55 16.26
C PHE A 237 -23.71 19.45 16.49
N ASP A 238 -24.98 19.78 16.70
CA ASP A 238 -26.00 18.77 16.98
C ASP A 238 -26.29 17.91 15.75
N LYS A 239 -26.27 18.51 14.58
CA LYS A 239 -26.36 17.81 13.32
C LYS A 239 -25.13 16.93 13.08
N TYR A 240 -23.96 17.42 13.41
CA TYR A 240 -22.69 16.68 13.34
C TYR A 240 -22.70 15.43 14.21
N VAL A 241 -23.15 15.53 15.47
CA VAL A 241 -23.23 14.38 16.40
C VAL A 241 -24.19 13.31 15.88
N LYS A 242 -25.40 13.70 15.47
CA LYS A 242 -26.39 12.76 14.90
C LYS A 242 -25.90 12.01 13.68
N GLU A 243 -25.19 12.70 12.78
CA GLU A 243 -24.66 12.07 11.57
C GLU A 243 -23.44 11.21 11.85
N ILE A 244 -22.61 11.53 12.85
CA ILE A 244 -21.54 10.64 13.30
C ILE A 244 -22.11 9.34 13.86
N GLU A 245 -23.18 9.41 14.65
CA GLU A 245 -23.87 8.24 15.17
C GLU A 245 -24.41 7.35 14.05
N LEU A 246 -25.03 7.95 13.01
CA LEU A 246 -25.51 7.24 11.84
C LEU A 246 -24.36 6.59 11.05
N ILE A 247 -23.24 7.29 10.87
CA ILE A 247 -22.07 6.75 10.19
C ILE A 247 -21.45 5.62 10.99
N ALA A 248 -21.32 5.79 12.31
CA ALA A 248 -20.78 4.77 13.19
C ALA A 248 -21.67 3.50 13.19
N THR A 249 -22.98 3.66 13.15
CA THR A 249 -23.94 2.55 13.05
C THR A 249 -23.85 1.84 11.71
N ALA A 250 -23.88 2.57 10.60
CA ALA A 250 -23.75 2.01 9.26
C ALA A 250 -22.39 1.32 9.04
N ALA A 251 -21.32 1.91 9.57
CA ALA A 251 -20.01 1.29 9.53
C ALA A 251 -19.90 0.02 10.38
N LEU A 252 -20.72 -0.14 11.44
CA LEU A 252 -20.80 -1.35 12.25
C LEU A 252 -21.38 -2.55 11.50
N ASP A 253 -22.35 -2.32 10.63
CA ASP A 253 -22.99 -3.38 9.84
C ASP A 253 -22.10 -3.93 8.71
N ASP A 254 -21.09 -3.16 8.27
CA ASP A 254 -20.21 -3.47 7.17
C ASP A 254 -18.81 -4.00 7.61
N TYR A 255 -18.62 -4.21 8.91
CA TYR A 255 -17.32 -4.53 9.56
C TYR A 255 -16.70 -5.88 9.17
N GLY A 256 -17.30 -6.60 8.28
CA GLY A 256 -16.75 -7.88 7.86
C GLY A 256 -15.88 -7.84 6.63
N LYS A 257 -15.88 -6.74 5.87
CA LYS A 257 -15.42 -6.77 4.49
C LYS A 257 -13.94 -6.53 4.30
N TYR A 258 -13.34 -5.60 5.03
CA TYR A 258 -11.94 -5.24 4.88
C TYR A 258 -11.19 -5.28 6.22
N ASP A 259 -9.95 -5.75 6.14
CA ASP A 259 -8.99 -5.79 7.24
C ASP A 259 -7.74 -5.00 6.87
N CYS A 260 -7.09 -4.35 7.85
CA CYS A 260 -5.91 -3.53 7.59
C CYS A 260 -4.79 -4.29 6.88
N LEU A 261 -4.46 -5.51 7.33
CA LEU A 261 -3.35 -6.29 6.78
C LEU A 261 -3.69 -6.85 5.40
N GLU A 262 -4.91 -7.36 5.23
CA GLU A 262 -5.41 -7.87 3.95
C GLU A 262 -5.44 -6.76 2.88
N TYR A 263 -5.96 -5.60 3.25
CA TYR A 263 -5.96 -4.44 2.36
C TYR A 263 -4.54 -4.00 2.01
N ALA A 264 -3.66 -3.90 3.00
CA ALA A 264 -2.27 -3.50 2.77
C ALA A 264 -1.52 -4.48 1.86
N GLN A 265 -1.71 -5.79 2.03
CA GLN A 265 -1.15 -6.81 1.16
C GLN A 265 -1.67 -6.69 -0.28
N THR A 266 -2.98 -6.52 -0.43
CA THR A 266 -3.62 -6.36 -1.73
C THR A 266 -3.11 -5.11 -2.46
N ILE A 267 -3.05 -3.97 -1.78
CA ILE A 267 -2.56 -2.71 -2.34
C ILE A 267 -1.07 -2.80 -2.68
N SER A 268 -0.25 -3.41 -1.82
CA SER A 268 1.18 -3.62 -2.10
C SER A 268 1.38 -4.43 -3.38
N THR A 269 0.61 -5.50 -3.57
CA THR A 269 0.65 -6.32 -4.80
C THR A 269 0.20 -5.53 -6.02
N LYS A 270 -0.90 -4.79 -5.94
CA LYS A 270 -1.40 -3.95 -7.05
C LYS A 270 -0.40 -2.85 -7.43
N LEU A 271 0.21 -2.18 -6.46
CA LEU A 271 1.23 -1.17 -6.70
C LEU A 271 2.52 -1.75 -7.29
N SER A 272 2.93 -2.95 -6.85
CA SER A 272 4.06 -3.67 -7.44
C SER A 272 3.82 -3.98 -8.92
N ASN A 273 2.64 -4.49 -9.26
CA ASN A 273 2.27 -4.77 -10.65
C ASN A 273 2.20 -3.48 -11.48
N LEU A 274 1.61 -2.42 -10.95
CA LEU A 274 1.61 -1.11 -11.61
C LEU A 274 3.04 -0.60 -11.83
N ALA A 275 3.94 -0.76 -10.86
CA ALA A 275 5.33 -0.36 -10.98
C ALA A 275 6.06 -1.18 -12.08
N LEU A 276 5.80 -2.48 -12.19
CA LEU A 276 6.35 -3.32 -13.26
C LEU A 276 5.83 -2.89 -14.64
N GLU A 277 4.52 -2.69 -14.78
CA GLU A 277 3.92 -2.19 -16.04
C GLU A 277 4.47 -0.80 -16.40
N THR A 278 4.59 0.11 -15.44
CA THR A 278 5.14 1.46 -15.63
C THR A 278 6.62 1.40 -16.03
N GLY A 279 7.40 0.48 -15.47
CA GLY A 279 8.82 0.31 -15.81
C GLY A 279 9.03 -0.04 -17.28
N SER A 280 8.07 -0.69 -17.93
CA SER A 280 8.12 -0.98 -19.37
C SER A 280 8.06 0.28 -20.26
N LEU A 281 7.62 1.41 -19.71
CA LEU A 281 7.58 2.70 -20.42
C LEU A 281 8.96 3.38 -20.44
N SER A 282 9.95 2.85 -19.72
CA SER A 282 11.30 3.41 -19.68
C SER A 282 11.90 3.50 -21.09
N PRO A 283 12.48 4.64 -21.48
CA PRO A 283 13.17 4.78 -22.76
C PRO A 283 14.47 3.97 -22.82
N TYR A 284 14.95 3.48 -21.67
CA TYR A 284 16.22 2.76 -21.55
C TYR A 284 16.01 1.31 -21.12
N LYS A 285 16.79 0.40 -21.68
CA LYS A 285 16.80 -0.99 -21.21
C LYS A 285 17.39 -1.06 -19.80
N PRO A 286 16.79 -1.84 -18.89
CA PRO A 286 17.35 -2.04 -17.55
C PRO A 286 18.78 -2.58 -17.59
N ILE A 287 19.63 -2.08 -16.69
CA ILE A 287 21.03 -2.53 -16.56
C ILE A 287 21.24 -3.11 -15.19
N ILE A 288 21.69 -4.37 -15.13
CA ILE A 288 22.03 -5.07 -13.90
C ILE A 288 23.41 -4.58 -13.44
N LYS A 289 23.49 -4.09 -12.21
CA LYS A 289 24.78 -3.78 -11.56
C LYS A 289 25.42 -5.06 -11.05
N GLN A 290 26.58 -5.39 -11.55
CA GLN A 290 27.37 -6.49 -11.00
C GLN A 290 28.40 -5.94 -9.99
N PHE A 291 28.38 -6.47 -8.78
CA PHE A 291 29.36 -6.17 -7.75
C PHE A 291 30.37 -7.31 -7.69
N ILE A 292 31.63 -7.01 -7.93
CA ILE A 292 32.70 -7.98 -7.78
C ILE A 292 33.28 -7.83 -6.36
N ARG A 293 33.14 -8.89 -5.57
CA ARG A 293 33.78 -8.97 -4.25
C ARG A 293 35.25 -9.33 -4.45
N THR A 294 36.15 -8.46 -4.07
CA THR A 294 37.60 -8.78 -4.11
C THR A 294 37.97 -9.71 -2.96
N SER A 295 39.10 -10.41 -3.09
CA SER A 295 39.66 -11.30 -2.05
C SER A 295 39.93 -10.58 -0.71
N LYS A 296 39.99 -9.25 -0.71
CA LYS A 296 40.16 -8.42 0.50
C LYS A 296 38.84 -8.00 1.14
N GLY A 297 37.70 -8.52 0.67
CA GLY A 297 36.39 -8.20 1.22
C GLY A 297 35.82 -6.81 0.83
N THR A 298 36.58 -6.02 0.06
CA THR A 298 36.17 -4.71 -0.43
C THR A 298 35.38 -4.84 -1.74
N ILE A 299 34.25 -4.10 -1.86
CA ILE A 299 33.53 -3.98 -3.11
C ILE A 299 34.24 -2.93 -3.95
N SER A 300 35.02 -3.36 -4.94
CA SER A 300 35.96 -2.47 -5.62
C SER A 300 35.57 -2.00 -7.00
N ASN A 301 34.58 -2.54 -7.69
CA ASN A 301 34.14 -2.00 -9.00
C ASN A 301 32.73 -2.42 -9.36
N LEU A 302 31.95 -1.46 -9.84
CA LEU A 302 30.74 -1.68 -10.63
C LEU A 302 31.19 -2.05 -12.05
N ARG A 303 31.10 -3.30 -12.46
CA ARG A 303 31.15 -3.68 -13.87
C ARG A 303 29.71 -3.79 -14.39
N GLU A 304 29.54 -3.26 -15.58
CA GLU A 304 28.29 -3.35 -16.32
C GLU A 304 28.31 -4.63 -17.14
N ALA A 305 27.18 -5.38 -17.08
CA ALA A 305 26.95 -6.53 -17.96
C ALA A 305 26.42 -6.08 -19.31
#